data_9d94daebb41385afb590f476bd5dfc3a
#
_entry.id   9d94daebb41385afb590f476bd5dfc3a
#
_cell.length_a   1.000
_cell.length_b   1.000
_cell.length_c   1.000
_cell.angle_alpha   90.00
_cell.angle_beta   90.00
_cell.angle_gamma   90.00
#
_symmetry.space_group_name_H-M   'P 1'
#
loop_
_entity.id
_entity.type
_entity.pdbx_description
1 polymer ?
#
loop_
_entity_poly.entity_id
_entity_poly.type
_entity_poly.pdbx_seq_one_letter_code
_entity_poly.pdbx_strand_id
1 'polypeptide(L)'
;MASEKSSNAKTGHRFQRSGFSYEQLIRFFFASNAGLTIVILTLIIAFLLKEGLGFFPGYRRDLETYRIAGLEFVDISRDNLTSHEQLISLLNRAYYAEVNGKSARELKRTEEASALYNAFTDQVGPTRDLMINNPQAGTDANAGMKAALLGNYEKQREKALSKPLNTPHLTAEEREGLLESLRTRPPEATEDPPLVAALAQEYVAAQQKHAAPLQEFRKVIDDFESAGFDLGSIVMEMTESVTVTKEQLQTADILEKDRKTLLAAASSEKDPAERERLLADAHAALADKPDVETPMQALLERKSECVRLHEALKTASSDALTKIPSRLSDPDAGRLLGAARKAWPVFIADLDDAPKKINAWKHTDPVPLSDAIVSFLTGKKWVTGGEWQDFYGILPLAAGSLMIAMIALSISIPVS
;
A
#
# COMPACT_ATOMS: atom_id res chain seq x y z
N MET A 1 98.79 8.14 56.72
CA MET A 1 99.39 8.90 55.62
C MET A 1 98.34 9.25 54.66
N ALA A 2 98.23 10.55 54.36
CA ALA A 2 97.57 11.22 53.28
C ALA A 2 96.02 10.95 53.07
N SER A 3 95.27 11.84 53.49
CA SER A 3 94.88 13.15 52.98
C SER A 3 93.97 13.12 51.77
N GLU A 4 92.80 13.50 52.00
CA GLU A 4 91.80 13.72 51.03
C GLU A 4 91.17 15.08 51.11
N LYS A 5 90.73 15.60 50.07
CA LYS A 5 90.06 16.88 49.94
C LYS A 5 88.58 16.75 49.54
N SER A 6 87.76 17.20 50.41
CA SER A 6 86.37 17.41 50.13
C SER A 6 86.22 18.54 49.13
N SER A 7 85.40 18.29 48.11
CA SER A 7 84.89 19.29 47.20
C SER A 7 83.38 19.40 47.28
N ASN A 8 82.92 20.51 47.81
CA ASN A 8 81.48 20.91 47.89
C ASN A 8 80.98 21.23 46.47
N ALA A 9 80.09 20.38 45.93
CA ALA A 9 79.36 20.70 44.72
C ALA A 9 78.01 21.33 45.09
N LYS A 10 77.86 22.60 44.74
CA LYS A 10 76.59 23.33 44.83
C LYS A 10 75.57 22.76 43.90
N THR A 11 74.49 22.20 44.40
CA THR A 11 73.30 21.80 43.68
C THR A 11 72.54 23.03 43.20
N GLY A 12 72.74 23.41 41.93
CA GLY A 12 71.94 24.41 41.26
C GLY A 12 70.60 23.78 40.83
N HIS A 13 69.54 24.18 41.49
CA HIS A 13 68.20 23.92 41.01
C HIS A 13 68.03 24.59 39.64
N ARG A 14 68.15 23.81 38.56
CA ARG A 14 67.69 24.19 37.25
C ARG A 14 66.15 24.12 37.24
N PHE A 15 65.49 25.26 37.28
CA PHE A 15 64.11 25.41 36.84
C PHE A 15 64.03 24.92 35.40
N GLN A 16 63.59 23.68 35.16
CA GLN A 16 63.17 23.21 33.86
C GLN A 16 61.89 23.98 33.50
N ARG A 17 62.00 25.02 32.69
CA ARG A 17 60.89 25.56 31.99
C ARG A 17 60.37 24.42 31.07
N SER A 18 59.26 23.81 31.45
CA SER A 18 58.53 22.88 30.60
C SER A 18 57.98 23.72 29.44
N GLY A 19 58.76 23.86 28.37
CA GLY A 19 58.28 24.40 27.12
C GLY A 19 57.26 23.41 26.58
N PHE A 20 56.03 23.84 26.46
CA PHE A 20 55.00 23.06 25.73
C PHE A 20 55.58 22.75 24.37
N SER A 21 55.78 21.46 24.07
CA SER A 21 56.21 21.00 22.76
C SER A 21 55.10 21.36 21.74
N TYR A 22 55.49 21.83 20.57
CA TYR A 22 54.56 22.15 19.48
C TYR A 22 53.57 20.99 19.18
N GLU A 23 54.05 19.77 19.33
CA GLU A 23 53.26 18.56 19.22
C GLU A 23 52.18 18.44 20.35
N GLN A 24 52.50 18.82 21.58
CA GLN A 24 51.52 18.86 22.68
C GLN A 24 50.46 19.92 22.45
N LEU A 25 50.83 21.03 21.86
CA LEU A 25 49.91 22.12 21.51
C LEU A 25 48.92 21.69 20.39
N ILE A 26 49.40 20.97 19.38
CA ILE A 26 48.59 20.39 18.33
C ILE A 26 47.63 19.32 18.91
N ARG A 27 48.13 18.41 19.72
CA ARG A 27 47.29 17.38 20.38
C ARG A 27 46.23 18.02 21.27
N PHE A 28 46.59 19.06 22.04
CA PHE A 28 45.63 19.78 22.86
C PHE A 28 44.56 20.47 22.02
N PHE A 29 44.96 21.10 20.90
CA PHE A 29 44.02 21.74 19.97
C PHE A 29 43.02 20.75 19.40
N PHE A 30 43.46 19.60 18.91
CA PHE A 30 42.57 18.59 18.39
C PHE A 30 41.71 17.94 19.46
N ALA A 31 42.24 17.67 20.63
CA ALA A 31 41.50 17.12 21.77
C ALA A 31 40.43 18.12 22.25
N SER A 32 40.75 19.42 22.32
CA SER A 32 39.78 20.45 22.74
C SER A 32 38.64 20.60 21.69
N ASN A 33 38.97 20.57 20.39
CA ASN A 33 37.96 20.61 19.34
C ASN A 33 37.05 19.36 19.37
N ALA A 34 37.63 18.17 19.58
CA ALA A 34 36.84 16.95 19.75
C ALA A 34 35.96 17.04 21.01
N GLY A 35 36.49 17.55 22.13
CA GLY A 35 35.73 17.76 23.33
C GLY A 35 34.59 18.78 23.16
N LEU A 36 34.87 19.90 22.45
CA LEU A 36 33.87 20.90 22.14
C LEU A 36 32.75 20.33 21.26
N THR A 37 33.11 19.51 20.26
CA THR A 37 32.13 18.85 19.39
C THR A 37 31.22 17.92 20.19
N ILE A 38 31.77 17.13 21.13
CA ILE A 38 30.98 16.28 22.00
C ILE A 38 30.04 17.08 22.88
N VAL A 39 30.52 18.20 23.47
CA VAL A 39 29.69 19.11 24.28
C VAL A 39 28.56 19.71 23.46
N ILE A 40 28.86 20.23 22.27
CA ILE A 40 27.83 20.79 21.35
C ILE A 40 26.81 19.71 20.99
N LEU A 41 27.26 18.52 20.60
CA LEU A 41 26.36 17.40 20.24
C LEU A 41 25.48 17.02 21.45
N THR A 42 26.04 16.95 22.66
CA THR A 42 25.28 16.66 23.88
C THR A 42 24.24 17.75 24.16
N LEU A 43 24.58 19.01 23.98
CA LEU A 43 23.66 20.14 24.15
C LEU A 43 22.54 20.10 23.11
N ILE A 44 22.86 19.79 21.86
CA ILE A 44 21.86 19.62 20.81
C ILE A 44 20.91 18.46 21.17
N ILE A 45 21.44 17.31 21.61
CA ILE A 45 20.64 16.17 22.02
C ILE A 45 19.76 16.54 23.23
N ALA A 46 20.32 17.21 24.24
CA ALA A 46 19.56 17.65 25.40
C ALA A 46 18.46 18.66 25.07
N PHE A 47 18.73 19.60 24.14
CA PHE A 47 17.74 20.53 23.64
C PHE A 47 16.62 19.82 22.87
N LEU A 48 16.99 18.92 21.94
CA LEU A 48 16.01 18.13 21.19
C LEU A 48 15.17 17.23 22.09
N LEU A 49 15.76 16.63 23.12
CA LEU A 49 15.03 15.86 24.11
C LEU A 49 14.06 16.74 24.90
N LYS A 50 14.48 17.94 25.33
CA LYS A 50 13.63 18.88 26.05
C LYS A 50 12.42 19.30 25.23
N GLU A 51 12.62 19.69 23.97
CA GLU A 51 11.54 20.05 23.06
C GLU A 51 10.67 18.84 22.70
N GLY A 52 11.30 17.67 22.45
CA GLY A 52 10.60 16.43 22.13
C GLY A 52 9.73 15.90 23.28
N LEU A 53 10.16 16.09 24.53
CA LEU A 53 9.36 15.68 25.70
C LEU A 53 8.06 16.48 25.81
N GLY A 54 8.03 17.74 25.33
CA GLY A 54 6.83 18.55 25.26
C GLY A 54 5.76 18.03 24.28
N PHE A 55 6.16 17.21 23.31
CA PHE A 55 5.26 16.59 22.33
C PHE A 55 4.35 15.52 22.97
N PHE A 56 4.86 14.69 23.87
CA PHE A 56 4.12 13.53 24.39
C PHE A 56 2.80 13.86 25.12
N PRO A 57 2.70 14.94 25.92
CA PRO A 57 1.41 15.33 26.53
C PRO A 57 0.36 15.73 25.49
N GLY A 58 0.76 16.32 24.36
CA GLY A 58 -0.11 16.60 23.22
C GLY A 58 -0.57 15.32 22.57
N TYR A 59 0.38 14.48 22.16
CA TYR A 59 0.10 13.20 21.51
C TYR A 59 -0.74 12.26 22.41
N ARG A 60 -0.54 12.26 23.72
CA ARG A 60 -1.41 11.53 24.65
C ARG A 60 -2.87 12.01 24.56
N ARG A 61 -3.11 13.32 24.49
CA ARG A 61 -4.49 13.86 24.32
C ARG A 61 -5.11 13.45 23.01
N ASP A 62 -4.32 13.41 21.93
CA ASP A 62 -4.81 12.92 20.65
C ASP A 62 -5.19 11.44 20.72
N LEU A 63 -4.40 10.61 21.42
CA LEU A 63 -4.74 9.20 21.69
C LEU A 63 -5.95 9.06 22.63
N GLU A 64 -6.13 9.95 23.61
CA GLU A 64 -7.34 10.01 24.43
C GLU A 64 -8.59 10.32 23.58
N THR A 65 -8.50 11.31 22.69
CA THR A 65 -9.59 11.63 21.74
C THR A 65 -9.86 10.46 20.81
N TYR A 66 -8.84 9.81 20.28
CA TYR A 66 -8.93 8.62 19.44
C TYR A 66 -9.66 7.46 20.14
N ARG A 67 -9.39 7.23 21.42
CA ARG A 67 -10.09 6.23 22.25
C ARG A 67 -11.52 6.63 22.57
N ILE A 68 -11.73 7.86 23.08
CA ILE A 68 -13.04 8.35 23.53
C ILE A 68 -14.00 8.49 22.36
N ALA A 69 -13.52 8.87 21.16
CA ALA A 69 -14.36 8.94 19.97
C ALA A 69 -14.71 7.56 19.37
N GLY A 70 -14.08 6.47 19.83
CA GLY A 70 -14.31 5.13 19.29
C GLY A 70 -13.48 4.77 18.05
N LEU A 71 -12.61 5.66 17.57
CA LEU A 71 -11.77 5.41 16.40
C LEU A 71 -10.85 4.20 16.61
N GLU A 72 -10.29 4.04 17.82
CA GLU A 72 -9.46 2.89 18.21
C GLU A 72 -10.22 1.56 18.06
N PHE A 73 -11.50 1.55 18.42
CA PHE A 73 -12.37 0.38 18.28
C PHE A 73 -12.58 0.01 16.80
N VAL A 74 -12.88 1.00 15.96
CA VAL A 74 -13.11 0.80 14.53
C VAL A 74 -11.83 0.32 13.84
N ASP A 75 -10.66 0.84 14.24
CA ASP A 75 -9.37 0.45 13.64
C ASP A 75 -9.02 -1.02 13.89
N ILE A 76 -9.47 -1.65 14.97
CA ILE A 76 -9.31 -3.10 15.17
C ILE A 76 -9.91 -3.89 14.00
N SER A 77 -11.09 -3.49 13.55
CA SER A 77 -11.79 -4.14 12.44
C SER A 77 -11.24 -3.71 11.08
N ARG A 78 -10.90 -2.44 10.93
CA ARG A 78 -10.34 -1.87 9.70
C ARG A 78 -8.96 -2.46 9.34
N ASP A 79 -8.08 -2.64 10.31
CA ASP A 79 -6.77 -3.26 10.09
C ASP A 79 -6.91 -4.72 9.63
N ASN A 80 -7.90 -5.46 10.16
CA ASN A 80 -8.22 -6.81 9.70
C ASN A 80 -8.78 -6.83 8.27
N LEU A 81 -9.66 -5.89 7.91
CA LEU A 81 -10.15 -5.75 6.54
C LEU A 81 -9.03 -5.42 5.57
N THR A 82 -8.14 -4.51 5.92
CA THR A 82 -6.97 -4.17 5.10
C THR A 82 -6.08 -5.40 4.86
N SER A 83 -5.87 -6.22 5.87
CA SER A 83 -5.11 -7.47 5.75
C SER A 83 -5.83 -8.50 4.87
N HIS A 84 -7.16 -8.59 4.97
CA HIS A 84 -8.01 -9.41 4.11
C HIS A 84 -7.90 -8.97 2.63
N GLU A 85 -8.05 -7.69 2.35
CA GLU A 85 -7.91 -7.13 1.00
C GLU A 85 -6.52 -7.39 0.39
N GLN A 86 -5.46 -7.28 1.20
CA GLN A 86 -4.10 -7.61 0.77
C GLN A 86 -3.96 -9.08 0.38
N LEU A 87 -4.55 -10.00 1.15
CA LEU A 87 -4.56 -11.42 0.80
C LEU A 87 -5.33 -11.68 -0.49
N ILE A 88 -6.52 -11.09 -0.65
CA ILE A 88 -7.32 -11.19 -1.88
C ILE A 88 -6.52 -10.65 -3.07
N SER A 89 -5.86 -9.50 -2.92
CA SER A 89 -5.00 -8.93 -3.97
C SER A 89 -3.88 -9.89 -4.38
N LEU A 90 -3.21 -10.53 -3.42
CA LEU A 90 -2.16 -11.51 -3.70
C LEU A 90 -2.72 -12.75 -4.43
N LEU A 91 -3.88 -13.26 -3.99
CA LEU A 91 -4.54 -14.41 -4.60
C LEU A 91 -5.03 -14.11 -6.02
N ASN A 92 -5.66 -12.96 -6.24
CA ASN A 92 -6.09 -12.51 -7.56
C ASN A 92 -4.90 -12.38 -8.51
N ARG A 93 -3.81 -11.75 -8.06
CA ARG A 93 -2.58 -11.63 -8.86
C ARG A 93 -1.97 -13.00 -9.15
N ALA A 94 -1.99 -13.93 -8.20
CA ALA A 94 -1.52 -15.30 -8.41
C ALA A 94 -2.40 -16.04 -9.43
N TYR A 95 -3.72 -15.89 -9.36
CA TYR A 95 -4.66 -16.44 -10.32
C TYR A 95 -4.41 -15.93 -11.74
N TYR A 96 -4.33 -14.61 -11.91
CA TYR A 96 -4.10 -14.02 -13.23
C TYR A 96 -2.70 -14.33 -13.78
N ALA A 97 -1.67 -14.40 -12.93
CA ALA A 97 -0.34 -14.83 -13.35
C ALA A 97 -0.37 -16.30 -13.85
N GLU A 98 -1.09 -17.19 -13.15
CA GLU A 98 -1.23 -18.58 -13.56
C GLU A 98 -2.02 -18.70 -14.87
N VAL A 99 -3.13 -17.96 -15.03
CA VAL A 99 -3.93 -17.96 -16.26
C VAL A 99 -3.11 -17.45 -17.44
N ASN A 100 -2.37 -16.37 -17.26
CA ASN A 100 -1.60 -15.73 -18.32
C ASN A 100 -0.27 -16.45 -18.58
N GLY A 101 0.39 -16.94 -17.55
CA GLY A 101 1.72 -17.57 -17.63
C GLY A 101 1.69 -19.02 -18.03
N LYS A 102 0.55 -19.71 -17.78
CA LYS A 102 0.44 -21.16 -17.93
C LYS A 102 0.68 -21.65 -19.33
N SER A 103 0.98 -20.84 -20.21
CA SER A 103 1.14 -21.33 -21.55
C SER A 103 1.88 -20.40 -22.47
N ALA A 104 2.74 -19.58 -21.89
CA ALA A 104 3.67 -18.84 -22.76
C ALA A 104 4.36 -19.76 -23.78
N ARG A 105 4.52 -21.05 -23.47
CA ARG A 105 5.03 -22.06 -24.43
C ARG A 105 3.91 -22.78 -25.19
N GLU A 106 2.83 -23.16 -24.53
CA GLU A 106 1.76 -23.95 -25.17
C GLU A 106 0.77 -23.10 -25.94
N LEU A 107 0.45 -21.87 -25.44
CA LEU A 107 -0.45 -20.92 -26.10
C LEU A 107 0.27 -19.94 -27.02
N LYS A 108 1.60 -19.82 -26.96
CA LYS A 108 2.37 -18.86 -27.73
C LYS A 108 2.04 -18.94 -29.22
N ARG A 109 1.95 -20.13 -29.75
CA ARG A 109 1.59 -20.37 -31.13
C ARG A 109 0.14 -19.98 -31.44
N THR A 110 -0.80 -20.28 -30.54
CA THR A 110 -2.22 -19.95 -30.69
C THR A 110 -2.49 -18.45 -30.43
N GLU A 111 -1.75 -17.82 -29.52
CA GLU A 111 -1.77 -16.36 -29.35
C GLU A 111 -1.28 -15.63 -30.58
N GLU A 112 -0.21 -16.09 -31.17
CA GLU A 112 0.31 -15.53 -32.42
C GLU A 112 -0.63 -15.73 -33.59
N ALA A 113 -1.30 -16.87 -33.68
CA ALA A 113 -2.35 -17.11 -34.67
C ALA A 113 -3.55 -16.18 -34.46
N SER A 114 -3.95 -15.93 -33.21
CA SER A 114 -5.01 -14.96 -32.91
C SER A 114 -4.60 -13.53 -33.27
N ALA A 115 -3.36 -13.15 -33.01
CA ALA A 115 -2.84 -11.84 -33.43
C ALA A 115 -2.78 -11.70 -34.97
N LEU A 116 -2.38 -12.78 -35.67
CA LEU A 116 -2.43 -12.87 -37.12
C LEU A 116 -3.85 -12.69 -37.69
N TYR A 117 -4.81 -13.40 -37.10
CA TYR A 117 -6.20 -13.32 -37.49
C TYR A 117 -6.76 -11.90 -37.27
N ASN A 118 -6.53 -11.30 -36.13
CA ASN A 118 -6.95 -9.93 -35.82
C ASN A 118 -6.35 -8.92 -36.82
N ALA A 119 -5.02 -9.01 -37.02
CA ALA A 119 -4.34 -8.13 -37.96
C ALA A 119 -4.87 -8.29 -39.42
N PHE A 120 -5.21 -9.51 -39.81
CA PHE A 120 -5.85 -9.78 -41.08
C PHE A 120 -7.24 -9.13 -41.15
N THR A 121 -8.07 -9.34 -40.13
CA THR A 121 -9.44 -8.81 -40.06
C THR A 121 -9.45 -7.29 -40.09
N ASP A 122 -8.56 -6.65 -39.30
CA ASP A 122 -8.45 -5.19 -39.25
C ASP A 122 -8.04 -4.57 -40.59
N GLN A 123 -7.17 -5.23 -41.33
CA GLN A 123 -6.70 -4.69 -42.59
C GLN A 123 -7.67 -4.95 -43.78
N VAL A 124 -8.31 -6.08 -43.80
CA VAL A 124 -9.19 -6.46 -44.92
C VAL A 124 -10.68 -6.27 -44.63
N GLY A 125 -11.06 -6.19 -43.36
CA GLY A 125 -12.45 -6.03 -42.90
C GLY A 125 -13.19 -4.89 -43.61
N PRO A 126 -12.66 -3.67 -43.67
CA PRO A 126 -13.32 -2.55 -44.32
C PRO A 126 -13.63 -2.80 -45.80
N THR A 127 -12.72 -3.43 -46.53
CA THR A 127 -12.95 -3.76 -47.96
C THR A 127 -13.95 -4.90 -48.11
N ARG A 128 -13.89 -5.92 -47.26
CA ARG A 128 -14.85 -7.02 -47.17
C ARG A 128 -16.25 -6.49 -46.86
N ASP A 129 -16.40 -5.62 -45.85
CA ASP A 129 -17.67 -5.04 -45.45
C ASP A 129 -18.29 -4.18 -46.57
N LEU A 130 -17.47 -3.48 -47.33
CA LEU A 130 -17.88 -2.69 -48.46
C LEU A 130 -18.42 -3.60 -49.60
N MET A 131 -17.82 -4.78 -49.79
CA MET A 131 -18.29 -5.79 -50.73
C MET A 131 -19.62 -6.43 -50.31
N ILE A 132 -19.79 -6.70 -49.00
CA ILE A 132 -21.00 -7.29 -48.43
C ILE A 132 -22.17 -6.29 -48.49
N ASN A 133 -21.92 -5.06 -48.10
CA ASN A 133 -22.94 -4.03 -47.93
C ASN A 133 -23.30 -3.32 -49.27
N ASN A 134 -22.64 -3.67 -50.35
CA ASN A 134 -22.96 -3.13 -51.68
C ASN A 134 -23.65 -4.18 -52.58
N PRO A 135 -24.97 -4.35 -52.47
CA PRO A 135 -25.70 -5.34 -53.23
C PRO A 135 -25.65 -5.12 -54.75
N GLN A 136 -25.35 -3.88 -55.18
CA GLN A 136 -25.22 -3.57 -56.62
C GLN A 136 -23.92 -4.09 -57.24
N ALA A 137 -22.90 -4.39 -56.42
CA ALA A 137 -21.65 -4.99 -56.88
C ALA A 137 -21.81 -6.40 -57.46
N GLY A 138 -23.00 -7.00 -57.30
CA GLY A 138 -23.36 -8.32 -57.84
C GLY A 138 -24.11 -8.29 -59.15
N THR A 139 -24.50 -7.12 -59.67
CA THR A 139 -25.24 -7.01 -60.93
C THR A 139 -24.27 -6.95 -62.11
N ASP A 140 -24.76 -7.39 -63.30
CA ASP A 140 -23.97 -7.36 -64.59
C ASP A 140 -23.45 -5.97 -64.92
N ALA A 141 -24.20 -4.91 -64.60
CA ALA A 141 -23.77 -3.51 -64.80
C ALA A 141 -22.58 -3.12 -63.94
N ASN A 142 -22.34 -3.83 -62.83
CA ASN A 142 -21.26 -3.55 -61.87
C ASN A 142 -20.18 -4.63 -61.84
N ALA A 143 -20.17 -5.56 -62.84
CA ALA A 143 -19.20 -6.67 -62.85
C ALA A 143 -17.74 -6.20 -62.79
N GLY A 144 -17.42 -5.11 -63.51
CA GLY A 144 -16.07 -4.52 -63.45
C GLY A 144 -15.72 -3.94 -62.07
N MET A 145 -16.67 -3.34 -61.38
CA MET A 145 -16.49 -2.83 -60.02
C MET A 145 -16.29 -3.97 -59.01
N LYS A 146 -17.08 -5.04 -59.14
CA LYS A 146 -16.90 -6.26 -58.31
C LYS A 146 -15.55 -6.89 -58.53
N ALA A 147 -15.06 -7.03 -59.76
CA ALA A 147 -13.76 -7.56 -60.08
C ALA A 147 -12.60 -6.70 -59.48
N ALA A 148 -12.77 -5.36 -59.57
CA ALA A 148 -11.80 -4.43 -58.96
C ALA A 148 -11.77 -4.51 -57.41
N LEU A 149 -12.93 -4.62 -56.78
CA LEU A 149 -13.06 -4.81 -55.32
C LEU A 149 -12.45 -6.12 -54.85
N LEU A 150 -12.72 -7.23 -55.57
CA LEU A 150 -12.11 -8.54 -55.30
C LEU A 150 -10.60 -8.50 -55.45
N GLY A 151 -10.09 -7.94 -56.56
CA GLY A 151 -8.64 -7.83 -56.78
C GLY A 151 -7.94 -6.91 -55.74
N ASN A 152 -8.62 -5.90 -55.26
CA ASN A 152 -8.10 -5.05 -54.17
C ASN A 152 -8.14 -5.79 -52.82
N TYR A 153 -9.20 -6.53 -52.53
CA TYR A 153 -9.33 -7.35 -51.33
C TYR A 153 -8.22 -8.41 -51.29
N GLU A 154 -7.99 -9.14 -52.36
CA GLU A 154 -6.93 -10.15 -52.45
C GLU A 154 -5.55 -9.55 -52.21
N LYS A 155 -5.24 -8.40 -52.79
CA LYS A 155 -3.96 -7.68 -52.54
C LYS A 155 -3.82 -7.25 -51.11
N GLN A 156 -4.88 -6.72 -50.49
CA GLN A 156 -4.88 -6.34 -49.11
C GLN A 156 -4.72 -7.55 -48.18
N ARG A 157 -5.39 -8.65 -48.50
CA ARG A 157 -5.29 -9.92 -47.77
C ARG A 157 -3.89 -10.49 -47.82
N GLU A 158 -3.26 -10.52 -49.00
CA GLU A 158 -1.88 -10.95 -49.17
C GLU A 158 -0.90 -10.06 -48.38
N LYS A 159 -1.09 -8.74 -48.47
CA LYS A 159 -0.30 -7.76 -47.73
C LYS A 159 -0.46 -7.89 -46.22
N ALA A 160 -1.70 -8.12 -45.75
CA ALA A 160 -2.00 -8.28 -44.34
C ALA A 160 -1.33 -9.52 -43.75
N LEU A 161 -1.23 -10.60 -44.49
CA LEU A 161 -0.62 -11.85 -44.06
C LEU A 161 0.89 -11.94 -44.33
N SER A 162 1.45 -11.12 -45.23
CA SER A 162 2.86 -11.19 -45.61
C SER A 162 3.79 -10.95 -44.40
N LYS A 163 3.46 -10.00 -43.54
CA LYS A 163 4.27 -9.67 -42.34
C LYS A 163 4.07 -10.70 -41.22
N PRO A 164 2.81 -11.07 -40.86
CA PRO A 164 2.50 -12.13 -39.93
C PRO A 164 3.02 -13.51 -40.37
N LEU A 165 2.97 -13.87 -41.65
CA LEU A 165 3.52 -15.13 -42.16
C LEU A 165 5.02 -15.28 -41.94
N ASN A 166 5.72 -14.19 -41.73
CA ASN A 166 7.16 -14.21 -41.39
C ASN A 166 7.41 -14.35 -39.89
N THR A 167 6.39 -14.59 -39.06
CA THR A 167 6.56 -14.81 -37.62
C THR A 167 7.33 -16.11 -37.36
N PRO A 168 8.27 -16.10 -36.39
CA PRO A 168 9.20 -17.26 -36.21
C PRO A 168 8.53 -18.56 -35.77
N HIS A 169 7.28 -18.52 -35.35
CA HIS A 169 6.57 -19.68 -34.76
C HIS A 169 5.70 -20.46 -35.76
N LEU A 170 5.47 -19.93 -36.94
CA LEU A 170 4.81 -20.68 -38.00
C LEU A 170 5.82 -21.60 -38.68
N THR A 171 5.49 -22.87 -38.81
CA THR A 171 6.28 -23.81 -39.58
C THR A 171 6.24 -23.45 -41.06
N ALA A 172 7.18 -23.98 -41.86
CA ALA A 172 7.17 -23.78 -43.30
C ALA A 172 5.89 -24.29 -43.94
N GLU A 173 5.40 -25.44 -43.48
CA GLU A 173 4.18 -26.08 -43.94
C GLU A 173 2.91 -25.25 -43.66
N GLU A 174 2.84 -24.66 -42.46
CA GLU A 174 1.74 -23.78 -42.09
C GLU A 174 1.73 -22.46 -42.90
N ARG A 175 2.90 -21.91 -43.19
CA ARG A 175 3.01 -20.74 -44.09
C ARG A 175 2.55 -21.06 -45.50
N GLU A 176 2.97 -22.21 -46.02
CA GLU A 176 2.58 -22.67 -47.35
C GLU A 176 1.07 -22.93 -47.43
N GLY A 177 0.51 -23.57 -46.40
CA GLY A 177 -0.93 -23.79 -46.28
C GLY A 177 -1.74 -22.48 -46.28
N LEU A 178 -1.27 -21.46 -45.54
CA LEU A 178 -1.88 -20.12 -45.55
C LEU A 178 -1.79 -19.46 -46.93
N LEU A 179 -0.65 -19.50 -47.57
CA LEU A 179 -0.44 -18.93 -48.90
C LEU A 179 -1.30 -19.65 -49.94
N GLU A 180 -1.41 -20.96 -49.87
CA GLU A 180 -2.24 -21.75 -50.75
C GLU A 180 -3.73 -21.45 -50.55
N SER A 181 -4.18 -21.30 -49.31
CA SER A 181 -5.55 -20.89 -49.00
C SER A 181 -5.88 -19.49 -49.52
N LEU A 182 -4.89 -18.59 -49.60
CA LEU A 182 -5.06 -17.27 -50.21
C LEU A 182 -5.18 -17.35 -51.74
N ARG A 183 -4.50 -18.28 -52.37
CA ARG A 183 -4.50 -18.44 -53.85
C ARG A 183 -5.71 -19.18 -54.39
N THR A 184 -6.17 -20.20 -53.66
CA THR A 184 -7.17 -21.13 -54.12
C THR A 184 -8.61 -20.77 -53.81
N ARG A 185 -8.83 -19.87 -52.84
CA ARG A 185 -10.19 -19.46 -52.43
C ARG A 185 -10.47 -17.98 -52.70
N PRO A 186 -11.42 -17.67 -53.52
CA PRO A 186 -11.93 -16.31 -53.63
C PRO A 186 -12.53 -15.87 -52.29
N PRO A 187 -12.43 -14.58 -51.95
CA PRO A 187 -12.94 -14.05 -50.69
C PRO A 187 -14.46 -14.09 -50.68
N GLU A 188 -15.03 -15.04 -49.97
CA GLU A 188 -16.42 -15.02 -49.57
C GLU A 188 -16.60 -14.21 -48.28
N ALA A 189 -17.82 -13.70 -48.09
CA ALA A 189 -18.11 -12.73 -47.03
C ALA A 189 -17.75 -13.19 -45.58
N THR A 190 -17.60 -14.49 -45.37
CA THR A 190 -17.35 -15.14 -44.10
C THR A 190 -16.03 -15.93 -44.05
N GLU A 191 -15.22 -15.89 -45.13
CA GLU A 191 -14.03 -16.74 -45.23
C GLU A 191 -12.79 -16.03 -44.79
N ASP A 192 -12.31 -16.50 -43.66
CA ASP A 192 -10.93 -16.28 -43.20
C ASP A 192 -10.04 -17.44 -43.64
N PRO A 193 -8.74 -17.26 -43.82
CA PRO A 193 -7.85 -18.34 -44.19
C PRO A 193 -8.03 -19.53 -43.23
N PRO A 194 -8.30 -20.76 -43.77
CA PRO A 194 -8.70 -21.91 -42.93
C PRO A 194 -7.68 -22.25 -41.85
N LEU A 195 -6.39 -22.09 -42.12
CA LEU A 195 -5.34 -22.36 -41.12
C LEU A 195 -5.36 -21.32 -39.99
N VAL A 196 -5.57 -20.05 -40.29
CA VAL A 196 -5.68 -18.98 -39.30
C VAL A 196 -6.90 -19.18 -38.42
N ALA A 197 -8.05 -19.53 -39.01
CA ALA A 197 -9.28 -19.85 -38.30
C ALA A 197 -9.10 -21.09 -37.39
N ALA A 198 -8.46 -22.15 -37.87
CA ALA A 198 -8.16 -23.35 -37.07
C ALA A 198 -7.25 -23.02 -35.86
N LEU A 199 -6.18 -22.26 -36.11
CA LEU A 199 -5.28 -21.82 -35.03
C LEU A 199 -5.95 -20.90 -34.03
N ALA A 200 -6.88 -20.03 -34.45
CA ALA A 200 -7.66 -19.22 -33.52
C ALA A 200 -8.61 -20.09 -32.67
N GLN A 201 -9.20 -21.16 -33.25
CA GLN A 201 -9.99 -22.14 -32.48
C GLN A 201 -9.13 -22.90 -31.48
N GLU A 202 -7.93 -23.32 -31.86
CA GLU A 202 -6.97 -23.95 -30.93
C GLU A 202 -6.63 -23.04 -29.78
N TYR A 203 -6.45 -21.72 -30.02
CA TYR A 203 -6.24 -20.73 -28.99
C TYR A 203 -7.38 -20.69 -27.98
N VAL A 204 -8.63 -20.62 -28.47
CA VAL A 204 -9.82 -20.61 -27.61
C VAL A 204 -9.93 -21.91 -26.81
N ALA A 205 -9.71 -23.06 -27.45
CA ALA A 205 -9.74 -24.36 -26.78
C ALA A 205 -8.64 -24.50 -25.72
N ALA A 206 -7.44 -24.00 -26.01
CA ALA A 206 -6.33 -23.97 -25.07
C ALA A 206 -6.63 -23.04 -23.88
N GLN A 207 -7.19 -21.86 -24.14
CA GLN A 207 -7.65 -20.94 -23.09
C GLN A 207 -8.68 -21.61 -22.16
N GLN A 208 -9.70 -22.26 -22.71
CA GLN A 208 -10.71 -22.99 -21.95
C GLN A 208 -10.11 -24.13 -21.13
N LYS A 209 -9.22 -24.93 -21.71
CA LYS A 209 -8.52 -26.03 -21.05
C LYS A 209 -7.70 -25.54 -19.85
N HIS A 210 -7.09 -24.38 -19.94
CA HIS A 210 -6.29 -23.82 -18.86
C HIS A 210 -7.12 -23.08 -17.82
N ALA A 211 -8.25 -22.48 -18.22
CA ALA A 211 -9.17 -21.82 -17.29
C ALA A 211 -9.95 -22.81 -16.41
N ALA A 212 -10.39 -23.96 -16.98
CA ALA A 212 -11.18 -24.94 -16.26
C ALA A 212 -10.55 -25.47 -14.96
N PRO A 213 -9.25 -25.86 -14.91
CA PRO A 213 -8.61 -26.31 -13.67
C PRO A 213 -8.47 -25.22 -12.60
N LEU A 214 -8.61 -23.95 -12.96
CA LEU A 214 -8.50 -22.82 -12.06
C LEU A 214 -9.84 -22.24 -11.59
N GLN A 215 -10.98 -22.79 -12.11
CA GLN A 215 -12.31 -22.33 -11.69
C GLN A 215 -12.53 -22.53 -10.19
N GLU A 216 -12.09 -23.66 -9.64
CA GLU A 216 -12.16 -23.89 -8.19
C GLU A 216 -11.34 -22.85 -7.41
N PHE A 217 -10.14 -22.54 -7.89
CA PHE A 217 -9.30 -21.51 -7.25
C PHE A 217 -9.95 -20.13 -7.34
N ARG A 218 -10.53 -19.77 -8.49
CA ARG A 218 -11.28 -18.53 -8.64
C ARG A 218 -12.46 -18.46 -7.69
N LYS A 219 -13.25 -19.53 -7.61
CA LYS A 219 -14.37 -19.62 -6.70
C LYS A 219 -13.95 -19.43 -5.24
N VAL A 220 -12.84 -20.04 -4.82
CA VAL A 220 -12.32 -19.87 -3.46
C VAL A 220 -11.96 -18.42 -3.19
N ILE A 221 -11.38 -17.71 -4.17
CA ILE A 221 -11.07 -16.27 -4.06
C ILE A 221 -12.37 -15.47 -3.90
N ASP A 222 -13.36 -15.71 -4.75
CA ASP A 222 -14.64 -14.98 -4.74
C ASP A 222 -15.41 -15.23 -3.42
N ASP A 223 -15.45 -16.49 -2.95
CA ASP A 223 -16.08 -16.84 -1.68
C ASP A 223 -15.36 -16.18 -0.48
N PHE A 224 -14.02 -16.14 -0.53
CA PHE A 224 -13.22 -15.49 0.51
C PHE A 224 -13.36 -13.95 0.49
N GLU A 225 -13.41 -13.34 -0.68
CA GLU A 225 -13.67 -11.90 -0.85
C GLU A 225 -15.04 -11.54 -0.28
N SER A 226 -16.07 -12.32 -0.62
CA SER A 226 -17.44 -12.13 -0.14
C SER A 226 -17.56 -12.23 1.38
N ALA A 227 -16.74 -13.07 2.01
CA ALA A 227 -16.76 -13.25 3.48
C ALA A 227 -16.39 -11.98 4.27
N GLY A 228 -15.66 -11.05 3.66
CA GLY A 228 -15.32 -9.76 4.28
C GLY A 228 -16.38 -8.68 4.12
N PHE A 229 -17.38 -8.90 3.27
CA PHE A 229 -18.35 -7.86 2.90
C PHE A 229 -19.17 -7.34 4.08
N ASP A 230 -19.71 -8.23 4.90
CA ASP A 230 -20.54 -7.84 6.07
C ASP A 230 -19.70 -7.07 7.10
N LEU A 231 -18.47 -7.51 7.34
CA LEU A 231 -17.54 -6.79 8.22
C LEU A 231 -17.17 -5.42 7.64
N GLY A 232 -16.98 -5.32 6.33
CA GLY A 232 -16.74 -4.06 5.62
C GLY A 232 -17.90 -3.08 5.76
N SER A 233 -19.14 -3.57 5.63
CA SER A 233 -20.35 -2.77 5.76
C SER A 233 -20.48 -2.16 7.16
N ILE A 234 -20.34 -2.99 8.20
CA ILE A 234 -20.45 -2.50 9.58
C ILE A 234 -19.28 -1.56 9.95
N VAL A 235 -18.08 -1.78 9.43
CA VAL A 235 -16.95 -0.87 9.63
C VAL A 235 -17.20 0.48 8.97
N MET A 236 -17.86 0.52 7.82
CA MET A 236 -18.21 1.77 7.15
C MET A 236 -19.25 2.55 7.97
N GLU A 237 -20.31 1.88 8.45
CA GLU A 237 -21.33 2.50 9.32
C GLU A 237 -20.70 3.06 10.62
N MET A 238 -19.86 2.26 11.27
CA MET A 238 -19.15 2.70 12.47
C MET A 238 -18.17 3.86 12.18
N THR A 239 -17.52 3.87 11.02
CA THR A 239 -16.63 4.95 10.61
C THR A 239 -17.33 6.29 10.57
N GLU A 240 -18.55 6.35 10.01
CA GLU A 240 -19.37 7.56 10.00
C GLU A 240 -19.71 8.02 11.42
N SER A 241 -20.19 7.10 12.25
CA SER A 241 -20.56 7.40 13.65
C SER A 241 -19.38 7.95 14.46
N VAL A 242 -18.20 7.31 14.41
CA VAL A 242 -17.03 7.76 15.19
C VAL A 242 -16.42 9.05 14.65
N THR A 243 -16.56 9.34 13.36
CA THR A 243 -16.11 10.61 12.78
C THR A 243 -16.94 11.76 13.34
N VAL A 244 -18.26 11.61 13.37
CA VAL A 244 -19.19 12.60 13.99
C VAL A 244 -18.87 12.77 15.47
N THR A 245 -18.63 11.67 16.20
CA THR A 245 -18.27 11.72 17.63
C THR A 245 -16.95 12.48 17.86
N LYS A 246 -15.94 12.26 17.00
CA LYS A 246 -14.66 12.99 17.04
C LYS A 246 -14.86 14.49 16.84
N GLU A 247 -15.65 14.90 15.85
CA GLU A 247 -15.94 16.31 15.57
C GLU A 247 -16.69 16.96 16.75
N GLN A 248 -17.64 16.24 17.35
CA GLN A 248 -18.36 16.69 18.54
C GLN A 248 -17.43 16.85 19.75
N LEU A 249 -16.48 15.93 19.96
CA LEU A 249 -15.47 16.05 21.02
C LEU A 249 -14.55 17.25 20.79
N GLN A 250 -14.13 17.49 19.56
CA GLN A 250 -13.30 18.65 19.22
C GLN A 250 -14.06 19.96 19.46
N THR A 251 -15.33 20.02 19.09
CA THR A 251 -16.21 21.16 19.36
C THR A 251 -16.37 21.39 20.86
N ALA A 252 -16.57 20.32 21.62
CA ALA A 252 -16.69 20.41 23.09
C ALA A 252 -15.40 20.92 23.75
N ASP A 253 -14.21 20.51 23.23
CA ASP A 253 -12.92 21.00 23.73
C ASP A 253 -12.70 22.49 23.43
N ILE A 254 -13.13 22.95 22.25
CA ILE A 254 -13.09 24.38 21.88
C ILE A 254 -14.01 25.18 22.83
N LEU A 255 -15.23 24.77 22.99
CA LEU A 255 -16.19 25.44 23.89
C LEU A 255 -15.69 25.49 25.33
N GLU A 256 -15.07 24.43 25.82
CA GLU A 256 -14.49 24.40 27.17
C GLU A 256 -13.27 25.32 27.31
N LYS A 257 -12.42 25.46 26.26
CA LYS A 257 -11.33 26.44 26.23
C LYS A 257 -11.83 27.87 26.23
N ASP A 258 -12.86 28.16 25.43
CA ASP A 258 -13.48 29.46 25.38
C ASP A 258 -14.12 29.80 26.72
N ARG A 259 -14.83 28.87 27.35
CA ARG A 259 -15.37 29.00 28.69
C ARG A 259 -14.30 29.36 29.72
N LYS A 260 -13.18 28.64 29.72
CA LYS A 260 -12.04 28.92 30.64
C LYS A 260 -11.46 30.31 30.40
N THR A 261 -11.37 30.73 29.15
CA THR A 261 -10.91 32.07 28.80
C THR A 261 -11.86 33.16 29.29
N LEU A 262 -13.16 32.97 29.11
CA LEU A 262 -14.19 33.89 29.62
C LEU A 262 -14.19 33.97 31.15
N LEU A 263 -14.04 32.83 31.84
CA LEU A 263 -13.95 32.79 33.30
C LEU A 263 -12.66 33.49 33.80
N ALA A 264 -11.54 33.32 33.11
CA ALA A 264 -10.31 34.01 33.44
C ALA A 264 -10.42 35.52 33.22
N ALA A 265 -11.06 35.95 32.13
CA ALA A 265 -11.37 37.35 31.86
C ALA A 265 -12.28 37.93 32.92
N ALA A 266 -13.37 37.24 33.26
CA ALA A 266 -14.30 37.66 34.30
C ALA A 266 -13.63 37.80 35.68
N SER A 267 -12.67 36.95 36.00
CA SER A 267 -11.90 37.01 37.26
C SER A 267 -11.02 38.23 37.37
N SER A 268 -10.57 38.76 36.26
CA SER A 268 -9.68 39.95 36.18
C SER A 268 -10.45 41.26 35.92
N GLU A 269 -11.75 41.19 35.56
CA GLU A 269 -12.57 42.33 35.22
C GLU A 269 -13.02 43.09 36.48
N LYS A 270 -12.85 44.43 36.43
CA LYS A 270 -13.21 45.33 37.55
C LYS A 270 -14.63 45.88 37.45
N ASP A 271 -15.19 45.99 36.26
CA ASP A 271 -16.56 46.42 36.06
C ASP A 271 -17.55 45.28 36.40
N PRO A 272 -18.42 45.49 37.39
CA PRO A 272 -19.36 44.45 37.81
C PRO A 272 -20.31 44.02 36.70
N ALA A 273 -20.76 44.93 35.83
CA ALA A 273 -21.70 44.63 34.77
C ALA A 273 -21.05 43.79 33.66
N GLU A 274 -19.80 44.13 33.26
CA GLU A 274 -19.05 43.36 32.25
C GLU A 274 -18.62 42.00 32.80
N ARG A 275 -18.30 41.91 34.09
CA ARG A 275 -18.01 40.63 34.77
C ARG A 275 -19.23 39.70 34.74
N GLU A 276 -20.41 40.21 35.04
CA GLU A 276 -21.65 39.41 35.00
C GLU A 276 -21.96 38.92 33.58
N ARG A 277 -21.74 39.76 32.57
CA ARG A 277 -21.88 39.39 31.16
C ARG A 277 -20.91 38.26 30.78
N LEU A 278 -19.62 38.38 31.09
CA LEU A 278 -18.62 37.34 30.82
C LEU A 278 -18.95 36.03 31.54
N LEU A 279 -19.51 36.07 32.74
CA LEU A 279 -19.98 34.88 33.45
C LEU A 279 -21.19 34.23 32.76
N ALA A 280 -22.13 35.07 32.30
CA ALA A 280 -23.28 34.58 31.53
C ALA A 280 -22.88 33.92 30.22
N ASP A 281 -21.97 34.54 29.47
CA ASP A 281 -21.38 33.96 28.22
C ASP A 281 -20.64 32.65 28.50
N ALA A 282 -19.89 32.57 29.59
CA ALA A 282 -19.24 31.33 30.00
C ALA A 282 -20.23 30.21 30.39
N HIS A 283 -21.38 30.56 30.95
CA HIS A 283 -22.45 29.60 31.22
C HIS A 283 -23.18 29.17 29.95
N ALA A 284 -23.45 30.11 29.03
CA ALA A 284 -24.06 29.80 27.74
C ALA A 284 -23.24 28.81 26.93
N ALA A 285 -21.91 28.92 26.93
CA ALA A 285 -21.03 27.98 26.25
C ALA A 285 -21.15 26.52 26.70
N LEU A 286 -21.64 26.26 27.92
CA LEU A 286 -21.95 24.91 28.41
C LEU A 286 -23.30 24.36 27.90
N ALA A 287 -24.23 25.23 27.57
CA ALA A 287 -25.56 24.82 27.10
C ALA A 287 -25.51 24.20 25.69
N ASP A 288 -24.53 24.60 24.90
CA ASP A 288 -24.31 24.12 23.51
C ASP A 288 -23.37 22.93 23.43
N LYS A 289 -23.05 22.28 24.56
CA LYS A 289 -22.15 21.13 24.57
C LYS A 289 -22.74 19.98 23.77
N PRO A 290 -22.01 19.46 22.73
CA PRO A 290 -22.50 18.38 21.91
C PRO A 290 -22.78 17.09 22.70
N ASP A 291 -23.76 16.31 22.25
CA ASP A 291 -24.03 14.96 22.77
C ASP A 291 -23.05 13.97 22.16
N VAL A 292 -22.15 13.45 22.97
CA VAL A 292 -21.18 12.43 22.61
C VAL A 292 -21.63 11.04 23.09
N GLU A 293 -22.51 10.98 24.04
CA GLU A 293 -22.91 9.72 24.69
C GLU A 293 -23.80 8.86 23.78
N THR A 294 -24.78 9.46 23.10
CA THR A 294 -25.69 8.71 22.20
C THR A 294 -24.96 7.98 21.06
N PRO A 295 -24.06 8.63 20.26
CA PRO A 295 -23.35 7.91 19.23
C PRO A 295 -22.38 6.87 19.81
N MET A 296 -21.80 7.11 20.98
CA MET A 296 -20.95 6.14 21.67
C MET A 296 -21.73 4.89 22.10
N GLN A 297 -22.94 5.08 22.63
CA GLN A 297 -23.79 3.95 23.01
C GLN A 297 -24.17 3.10 21.79
N ALA A 298 -24.52 3.73 20.67
CA ALA A 298 -24.78 3.04 19.41
C ALA A 298 -23.58 2.22 18.93
N LEU A 299 -22.36 2.76 19.09
CA LEU A 299 -21.12 2.04 18.77
C LEU A 299 -20.91 0.82 19.68
N LEU A 300 -21.17 0.98 20.99
CA LEU A 300 -21.02 -0.11 21.95
C LEU A 300 -22.01 -1.27 21.69
N GLU A 301 -23.20 -0.98 21.20
CA GLU A 301 -24.19 -1.99 20.81
C GLU A 301 -23.72 -2.86 19.63
N ARG A 302 -22.82 -2.35 18.77
CA ARG A 302 -22.24 -3.10 17.64
C ARG A 302 -21.16 -4.08 18.04
N LYS A 303 -20.65 -4.06 19.28
CA LYS A 303 -19.54 -4.93 19.73
C LYS A 303 -19.79 -6.41 19.48
N SER A 304 -20.96 -6.92 19.84
CA SER A 304 -21.31 -8.33 19.69
C SER A 304 -21.38 -8.75 18.23
N GLU A 305 -21.88 -7.88 17.38
CA GLU A 305 -21.94 -8.12 15.94
C GLU A 305 -20.54 -8.12 15.30
N CYS A 306 -19.69 -7.16 15.66
CA CYS A 306 -18.29 -7.14 15.22
C CYS A 306 -17.56 -8.41 15.60
N VAL A 307 -17.72 -8.90 16.84
CA VAL A 307 -17.12 -10.18 17.29
C VAL A 307 -17.61 -11.33 16.42
N ARG A 308 -18.91 -11.43 16.19
CA ARG A 308 -19.51 -12.48 15.35
C ARG A 308 -18.95 -12.47 13.92
N LEU A 309 -18.82 -11.27 13.34
CA LEU A 309 -18.31 -11.11 11.97
C LEU A 309 -16.81 -11.43 11.86
N HIS A 310 -16.00 -11.12 12.86
CA HIS A 310 -14.60 -11.54 12.91
C HIS A 310 -14.46 -13.08 13.00
N GLU A 311 -15.29 -13.75 13.81
CA GLU A 311 -15.29 -15.22 13.87
C GLU A 311 -15.77 -15.85 12.56
N ALA A 312 -16.75 -15.25 11.88
CA ALA A 312 -17.19 -15.70 10.57
C ALA A 312 -16.08 -15.55 9.52
N LEU A 313 -15.41 -14.39 9.46
CA LEU A 313 -14.30 -14.15 8.55
C LEU A 313 -13.12 -15.10 8.85
N LYS A 314 -12.81 -15.36 10.11
CA LYS A 314 -11.80 -16.35 10.51
C LYS A 314 -12.13 -17.76 10.02
N THR A 315 -13.39 -18.16 10.15
CA THR A 315 -13.85 -19.48 9.68
C THR A 315 -13.72 -19.58 8.16
N ALA A 316 -14.19 -18.57 7.43
CA ALA A 316 -14.06 -18.48 5.98
C ALA A 316 -12.59 -18.46 5.52
N SER A 317 -11.74 -17.73 6.26
CA SER A 317 -10.31 -17.68 6.02
C SER A 317 -9.64 -19.04 6.17
N SER A 318 -9.96 -19.75 7.24
CA SER A 318 -9.43 -21.09 7.50
C SER A 318 -9.88 -22.10 6.42
N ASP A 319 -11.13 -22.01 6.00
CA ASP A 319 -11.70 -22.84 4.93
C ASP A 319 -11.03 -22.53 3.58
N ALA A 320 -10.89 -21.25 3.22
CA ALA A 320 -10.21 -20.81 2.01
C ALA A 320 -8.75 -21.32 1.96
N LEU A 321 -8.01 -21.22 3.08
CA LEU A 321 -6.62 -21.70 3.17
C LEU A 321 -6.48 -23.19 2.85
N THR A 322 -7.47 -24.01 3.19
CA THR A 322 -7.47 -25.44 2.88
C THR A 322 -7.77 -25.74 1.42
N LYS A 323 -8.53 -24.86 0.75
CA LYS A 323 -9.02 -25.05 -0.62
C LYS A 323 -8.12 -24.42 -1.68
N ILE A 324 -7.29 -23.41 -1.34
CA ILE A 324 -6.35 -22.82 -2.30
C ILE A 324 -5.32 -23.87 -2.75
N PRO A 325 -4.92 -23.88 -4.05
CA PRO A 325 -3.98 -24.86 -4.58
C PRO A 325 -2.65 -24.84 -3.83
N SER A 326 -2.08 -26.02 -3.58
CA SER A 326 -0.79 -26.16 -2.89
C SER A 326 0.36 -25.59 -3.72
N ARG A 327 0.26 -25.65 -5.05
CA ARG A 327 1.26 -25.21 -6.02
C ARG A 327 0.57 -24.72 -7.29
N LEU A 328 1.14 -23.68 -7.89
CA LEU A 328 0.81 -23.18 -9.23
C LEU A 328 1.94 -23.50 -10.19
N SER A 329 1.67 -23.53 -11.49
CA SER A 329 2.63 -23.96 -12.51
C SER A 329 3.54 -22.81 -12.95
N ASP A 330 3.01 -21.60 -12.98
CA ASP A 330 3.76 -20.40 -13.33
C ASP A 330 4.66 -19.97 -12.15
N PRO A 331 5.93 -19.62 -12.37
CA PRO A 331 6.86 -19.21 -11.31
C PRO A 331 6.42 -17.95 -10.56
N ASP A 332 5.84 -16.96 -11.27
CA ASP A 332 5.37 -15.71 -10.66
C ASP A 332 4.09 -15.94 -9.86
N ALA A 333 3.18 -16.74 -10.39
CA ALA A 333 1.99 -17.19 -9.68
C ALA A 333 2.37 -17.97 -8.40
N GLY A 334 3.34 -18.87 -8.50
CA GLY A 334 3.86 -19.64 -7.37
C GLY A 334 4.48 -18.75 -6.28
N ARG A 335 5.21 -17.71 -6.68
CA ARG A 335 5.80 -16.72 -5.75
C ARG A 335 4.72 -15.92 -5.03
N LEU A 336 3.69 -15.45 -5.75
CA LEU A 336 2.57 -14.69 -5.19
C LEU A 336 1.72 -15.55 -4.23
N LEU A 337 1.42 -16.80 -4.61
CA LEU A 337 0.73 -17.75 -3.73
C LEU A 337 1.56 -18.05 -2.47
N GLY A 338 2.87 -18.18 -2.60
CA GLY A 338 3.79 -18.34 -1.48
C GLY A 338 3.79 -17.14 -0.54
N ALA A 339 3.73 -15.91 -1.07
CA ALA A 339 3.59 -14.70 -0.29
C ALA A 339 2.25 -14.65 0.48
N ALA A 340 1.14 -15.00 -0.19
CA ALA A 340 -0.17 -15.11 0.46
C ALA A 340 -0.14 -16.14 1.61
N ARG A 341 0.38 -17.36 1.36
CA ARG A 341 0.49 -18.41 2.37
C ARG A 341 1.36 -18.01 3.57
N LYS A 342 2.39 -17.19 3.36
CA LYS A 342 3.24 -16.66 4.44
C LYS A 342 2.52 -15.61 5.27
N ALA A 343 1.69 -14.76 4.66
CA ALA A 343 0.91 -13.72 5.36
C ALA A 343 -0.30 -14.30 6.10
N TRP A 344 -0.87 -15.40 5.62
CA TRP A 344 -2.11 -15.98 6.12
C TRP A 344 -2.13 -16.34 7.60
N PRO A 345 -1.10 -16.99 8.19
CA PRO A 345 -1.10 -17.31 9.62
C PRO A 345 -1.13 -16.05 10.51
N VAL A 346 -0.50 -14.96 10.07
CA VAL A 346 -0.53 -13.69 10.78
C VAL A 346 -1.95 -13.12 10.75
N PHE A 347 -2.59 -13.13 9.59
CA PHE A 347 -3.96 -12.69 9.44
C PHE A 347 -4.95 -13.49 10.31
N ILE A 348 -4.83 -14.82 10.35
CA ILE A 348 -5.67 -15.65 11.23
C ILE A 348 -5.41 -15.32 12.71
N ALA A 349 -4.17 -15.08 13.11
CA ALA A 349 -3.83 -14.69 14.47
C ALA A 349 -4.41 -13.30 14.83
N ASP A 350 -4.40 -12.35 13.91
CA ASP A 350 -5.02 -11.04 14.09
C ASP A 350 -6.55 -11.16 14.24
N LEU A 351 -7.19 -12.04 13.45
CA LEU A 351 -8.62 -12.35 13.58
C LEU A 351 -8.94 -13.04 14.91
N ASP A 352 -8.04 -13.87 15.45
CA ASP A 352 -8.18 -14.48 16.79
C ASP A 352 -8.10 -13.45 17.93
N ASP A 353 -7.27 -12.45 17.74
CA ASP A 353 -7.06 -11.41 18.76
C ASP A 353 -8.11 -10.29 18.70
N ALA A 354 -8.73 -10.04 17.54
CA ALA A 354 -9.71 -8.99 17.36
C ALA A 354 -10.89 -9.09 18.33
N PRO A 355 -11.57 -10.24 18.52
CA PRO A 355 -12.64 -10.38 19.51
C PRO A 355 -12.19 -10.06 20.94
N LYS A 356 -10.97 -10.43 21.32
CA LYS A 356 -10.42 -10.14 22.65
C LYS A 356 -10.20 -8.64 22.82
N LYS A 357 -9.60 -7.98 21.82
CA LYS A 357 -9.38 -6.53 21.81
C LYS A 357 -10.71 -5.76 21.84
N ILE A 358 -11.69 -6.17 21.01
CA ILE A 358 -13.03 -5.58 20.95
C ILE A 358 -13.72 -5.69 22.31
N ASN A 359 -13.72 -6.86 22.95
CA ASN A 359 -14.36 -7.05 24.24
C ASN A 359 -13.65 -6.31 25.37
N ALA A 360 -12.33 -6.25 25.36
CA ALA A 360 -11.54 -5.56 26.35
C ALA A 360 -11.61 -4.03 26.21
N TRP A 361 -11.87 -3.51 25.01
CA TRP A 361 -11.86 -2.07 24.74
C TRP A 361 -12.95 -1.33 25.51
N LYS A 362 -12.56 -0.21 26.14
CA LYS A 362 -13.44 0.71 26.85
C LYS A 362 -13.05 2.14 26.51
N HIS A 363 -14.00 2.92 26.04
CA HIS A 363 -13.78 4.33 25.68
C HIS A 363 -13.41 5.20 26.89
N THR A 364 -13.78 4.78 28.11
CA THR A 364 -13.51 5.51 29.36
C THR A 364 -12.15 5.22 29.98
N ASP A 365 -11.41 4.23 29.47
CA ASP A 365 -10.11 3.88 30.04
C ASP A 365 -9.09 5.00 29.75
N PRO A 366 -8.37 5.50 30.77
CA PRO A 366 -7.39 6.55 30.56
C PRO A 366 -6.23 6.07 29.71
N VAL A 367 -5.65 6.95 28.88
CA VAL A 367 -4.42 6.69 28.15
C VAL A 367 -3.23 7.17 28.97
N PRO A 368 -2.42 6.27 29.57
CA PRO A 368 -1.23 6.66 30.28
C PRO A 368 -0.17 7.25 29.34
N LEU A 369 0.71 8.11 29.86
CA LEU A 369 1.79 8.71 29.09
C LEU A 369 2.75 7.65 28.51
N SER A 370 2.91 6.53 29.22
CA SER A 370 3.68 5.37 28.75
C SER A 370 3.18 4.84 27.42
N ASP A 371 1.86 4.79 27.21
CA ASP A 371 1.25 4.28 25.99
C ASP A 371 1.54 5.19 24.80
N ALA A 372 1.53 6.52 25.01
CA ALA A 372 1.93 7.48 24.00
C ALA A 372 3.42 7.30 23.59
N ILE A 373 4.29 7.07 24.59
CA ILE A 373 5.72 6.82 24.34
C ILE A 373 5.91 5.50 23.60
N VAL A 374 5.25 4.43 24.04
CA VAL A 374 5.34 3.12 23.39
C VAL A 374 4.77 3.18 21.96
N SER A 375 3.62 3.81 21.78
CA SER A 375 3.01 4.01 20.45
C SER A 375 3.94 4.79 19.51
N PHE A 376 4.63 5.81 20.00
CA PHE A 376 5.65 6.54 19.24
C PHE A 376 6.83 5.65 18.84
N LEU A 377 7.39 4.89 19.79
CA LEU A 377 8.58 4.08 19.56
C LEU A 377 8.33 2.84 18.68
N THR A 378 7.14 2.24 18.79
CA THR A 378 6.79 1.00 18.10
C THR A 378 5.85 1.21 16.92
N GLY A 379 5.32 2.41 16.76
CA GLY A 379 4.36 2.76 15.73
C GLY A 379 4.93 2.59 14.32
N LYS A 380 4.16 1.94 13.47
CA LYS A 380 4.49 1.65 12.06
C LYS A 380 3.84 2.62 11.07
N LYS A 381 3.05 3.55 11.57
CA LYS A 381 2.37 4.57 10.76
C LYS A 381 2.93 5.94 11.14
N TRP A 382 3.26 6.76 10.14
CA TRP A 382 3.53 8.19 10.30
C TRP A 382 2.57 8.94 9.38
N VAL A 383 1.54 9.50 9.97
CA VAL A 383 0.47 10.22 9.28
C VAL A 383 0.17 11.48 10.06
N THR A 384 0.23 12.63 9.40
CA THR A 384 -0.05 13.95 9.98
C THR A 384 -1.05 14.69 9.14
N GLY A 385 -1.98 15.38 9.77
CA GLY A 385 -3.05 16.12 9.08
C GLY A 385 -4.09 15.20 8.43
N GLY A 386 -4.23 13.97 8.92
CA GLY A 386 -5.24 13.04 8.46
C GLY A 386 -6.62 13.35 9.06
N GLU A 387 -7.67 13.13 8.27
CA GLU A 387 -9.07 13.29 8.75
C GLU A 387 -9.38 12.33 9.89
N TRP A 388 -8.77 11.13 9.86
CA TRP A 388 -9.04 10.09 10.83
C TRP A 388 -8.31 10.30 12.15
N GLN A 389 -7.00 10.17 12.18
CA GLN A 389 -6.13 10.33 13.35
C GLN A 389 -4.69 10.57 12.92
N ASP A 390 -3.99 11.42 13.68
CA ASP A 390 -2.54 11.59 13.52
C ASP A 390 -1.80 10.47 14.25
N PHE A 391 -0.93 9.79 13.51
CA PHE A 391 -0.07 8.75 14.04
C PHE A 391 1.40 9.16 13.91
N TYR A 392 2.14 9.10 14.99
CA TYR A 392 3.54 9.53 15.06
C TYR A 392 4.47 8.37 15.40
N GLY A 393 4.42 7.29 14.61
CA GLY A 393 5.34 6.16 14.77
C GLY A 393 6.71 6.45 14.18
N ILE A 394 7.80 6.29 14.96
CA ILE A 394 9.17 6.61 14.51
C ILE A 394 9.74 5.56 13.54
N LEU A 395 9.23 4.34 13.53
CA LEU A 395 9.80 3.24 12.74
C LEU A 395 9.88 3.51 11.23
N PRO A 396 8.87 4.10 10.55
CA PRO A 396 8.98 4.44 9.14
C PRO A 396 10.09 5.45 8.83
N LEU A 397 10.27 6.44 9.71
CA LEU A 397 11.32 7.45 9.56
C LEU A 397 12.72 6.85 9.79
N ALA A 398 12.86 6.01 10.82
CA ALA A 398 14.10 5.30 11.10
C ALA A 398 14.48 4.36 9.94
N ALA A 399 13.53 3.58 9.41
CA ALA A 399 13.74 2.70 8.28
C ALA A 399 14.14 3.47 7.01
N GLY A 400 13.45 4.57 6.71
CA GLY A 400 13.77 5.44 5.59
C GLY A 400 15.17 6.04 5.69
N SER A 401 15.52 6.58 6.86
CA SER A 401 16.85 7.15 7.11
C SER A 401 17.95 6.10 6.99
N LEU A 402 17.73 4.89 7.52
CA LEU A 402 18.68 3.77 7.43
C LEU A 402 18.87 3.35 5.97
N MET A 403 17.80 3.26 5.19
CA MET A 403 17.86 2.90 3.78
C MET A 403 18.65 3.94 2.97
N ILE A 404 18.42 5.24 3.20
CA ILE A 404 19.18 6.32 2.55
C ILE A 404 20.66 6.21 2.92
N ALA A 405 20.98 5.99 4.20
CA ALA A 405 22.36 5.82 4.66
C ALA A 405 23.06 4.61 4.00
N MET A 406 22.36 3.47 3.90
CA MET A 406 22.89 2.28 3.22
C MET A 406 23.16 2.53 1.72
N ILE A 407 22.25 3.20 1.03
CA ILE A 407 22.43 3.57 -0.39
C ILE A 407 23.64 4.51 -0.54
N ALA A 408 23.73 5.55 0.28
CA ALA A 408 24.85 6.49 0.25
C ALA A 408 26.21 5.80 0.50
N LEU A 409 26.28 4.91 1.49
CA LEU A 409 27.47 4.10 1.75
C LEU A 409 27.82 3.17 0.59
N SER A 410 26.83 2.53 -0.02
CA SER A 410 27.02 1.63 -1.16
C SER A 410 27.60 2.34 -2.39
N ILE A 411 27.33 3.63 -2.54
CA ILE A 411 27.87 4.47 -3.60
C ILE A 411 29.26 5.00 -3.22
N SER A 412 29.44 5.41 -1.96
CA SER A 412 30.69 6.05 -1.51
C SER A 412 31.85 5.10 -1.36
N ILE A 413 31.62 3.85 -0.88
CA ILE A 413 32.68 2.86 -0.67
C ILE A 413 33.42 2.46 -1.97
N PRO A 414 32.73 2.15 -3.10
CA PRO A 414 33.43 1.78 -4.33
C PRO A 414 34.09 2.96 -5.04
N VAL A 415 33.80 4.23 -4.65
CA VAL A 415 34.36 5.45 -5.27
C VAL A 415 35.58 5.97 -4.49
N SER A 416 35.81 5.48 -3.28
CA SER A 416 36.99 5.80 -2.45
C SER A 416 38.13 4.84 -2.71
#